data_464c728e16cc03b9b290fd71ccfd35d7
#
_entry.id   464c728e16cc03b9b290fd71ccfd35d7
#
_cell.length_a   1.000
_cell.length_b   1.000
_cell.length_c   1.000
_cell.angle_alpha   90.00
_cell.angle_beta   90.00
_cell.angle_gamma   90.00
#
_symmetry.space_group_name_H-M   'P 1'
#
loop_
_entity.id
_entity.type
_entity.pdbx_description
1 polymer ?
#
loop_
_entity_poly.entity_id
_entity_poly.type
_entity_poly.pdbx_seq_one_letter_code
_entity_poly.pdbx_strand_id
1 'polypeptide(L)'
;MTINGQILEGSLFADNIGLTIKKYRPTTIVEIGTWKGLGSTKRIIDNIINNNLDCYFLTLETNRDFHLVAKNNLQNYTKYVNLIYGRIIEQSDIFKFLDLSPMSDESFTIEQQKSWLEADIKNMEQCPNVLDQIPSNIDFLLLDGGEFSTYSEWMLLKDRSKVIALDDTRMQKCKYIKLDILNNQNKYNILIDSDDRNGFMIIENKDNI
;
A
#
# COMPACT_ATOMS: atom_id res chain seq x y z
N MET A 1 -14.74 -0.47 -19.95
CA MET A 1 -13.55 -1.06 -19.35
C MET A 1 -13.77 -1.07 -17.85
N THR A 2 -14.06 -2.20 -17.28
CA THR A 2 -14.11 -2.36 -15.82
C THR A 2 -12.68 -2.16 -15.32
N ILE A 3 -12.46 -1.13 -14.49
CA ILE A 3 -11.17 -0.87 -13.84
C ILE A 3 -11.09 -1.86 -12.67
N ASN A 4 -10.78 -3.12 -12.97
CA ASN A 4 -10.54 -4.13 -11.96
C ASN A 4 -9.19 -3.81 -11.32
N GLY A 5 -9.18 -3.55 -10.03
CA GLY A 5 -7.96 -3.35 -9.23
C GLY A 5 -7.89 -2.08 -8.41
N GLN A 6 -8.78 -1.09 -8.58
CA GLN A 6 -8.75 0.13 -7.74
C GLN A 6 -9.63 -0.01 -6.49
N ILE A 7 -9.18 0.60 -5.40
CA ILE A 7 -9.99 0.86 -4.21
C ILE A 7 -10.96 2.00 -4.53
N LEU A 8 -12.15 1.63 -5.04
CA LEU A 8 -13.14 2.59 -5.52
C LEU A 8 -13.93 3.21 -4.36
N GLU A 9 -14.49 4.39 -4.61
CA GLU A 9 -15.48 5.03 -3.72
C GLU A 9 -16.66 4.09 -3.47
N GLY A 10 -17.08 3.98 -2.19
CA GLY A 10 -18.17 3.10 -1.78
C GLY A 10 -17.77 1.62 -1.66
N SER A 11 -16.49 1.27 -1.88
CA SER A 11 -16.01 -0.06 -1.50
C SER A 11 -15.80 -0.14 0.01
N LEU A 12 -16.01 -1.34 0.57
CA LEU A 12 -15.84 -1.56 2.01
C LEU A 12 -14.44 -1.14 2.50
N PHE A 13 -13.40 -1.38 1.71
CA PHE A 13 -12.04 -0.98 2.08
C PHE A 13 -11.87 0.55 2.05
N ALA A 14 -12.35 1.24 1.02
CA ALA A 14 -12.30 2.71 0.94
C ALA A 14 -13.01 3.37 2.13
N ASP A 15 -14.18 2.85 2.50
CA ASP A 15 -14.95 3.36 3.64
C ASP A 15 -14.19 3.16 4.96
N ASN A 16 -13.56 1.99 5.15
CA ASN A 16 -12.77 1.72 6.35
C ASN A 16 -11.46 2.52 6.42
N ILE A 17 -10.80 2.81 5.30
CA ILE A 17 -9.69 3.77 5.25
C ILE A 17 -10.19 5.13 5.75
N GLY A 18 -11.33 5.61 5.25
CA GLY A 18 -11.92 6.89 5.66
C GLY A 18 -12.28 6.93 7.15
N LEU A 19 -12.92 5.90 7.68
CA LEU A 19 -13.26 5.79 9.11
C LEU A 19 -12.01 5.77 9.98
N THR A 20 -10.96 5.08 9.54
CA THR A 20 -9.67 4.99 10.23
C THR A 20 -9.00 6.36 10.27
N ILE A 21 -8.88 7.05 9.14
CA ILE A 21 -8.29 8.40 9.07
C ILE A 21 -9.08 9.38 9.96
N LYS A 22 -10.41 9.32 9.93
CA LYS A 22 -11.26 10.15 10.80
C LYS A 22 -11.04 9.89 12.29
N LYS A 23 -10.91 8.61 12.67
CA LYS A 23 -10.71 8.18 14.07
C LYS A 23 -9.33 8.58 14.59
N TYR A 24 -8.27 8.26 13.86
CA TYR A 24 -6.89 8.41 14.32
C TYR A 24 -6.29 9.77 14.01
N ARG A 25 -6.90 10.56 13.09
CA ARG A 25 -6.46 11.91 12.69
C ARG A 25 -4.95 11.98 12.43
N PRO A 26 -4.41 11.14 11.52
CA PRO A 26 -2.97 11.05 11.30
C PRO A 26 -2.39 12.40 10.84
N THR A 27 -1.18 12.70 11.32
CA THR A 27 -0.38 13.84 10.86
C THR A 27 0.62 13.43 9.77
N THR A 28 0.89 12.13 9.67
CA THR A 28 1.80 11.55 8.67
C THR A 28 1.17 10.32 8.05
N ILE A 29 0.95 10.37 6.74
CA ILE A 29 0.43 9.25 5.96
C ILE A 29 1.46 8.86 4.89
N VAL A 30 1.70 7.56 4.74
CA VAL A 30 2.50 7.00 3.64
C VAL A 30 1.68 5.94 2.92
N GLU A 31 1.69 5.99 1.59
CA GLU A 31 1.09 5.00 0.71
C GLU A 31 2.17 4.44 -0.22
N ILE A 32 2.27 3.12 -0.29
CA ILE A 32 3.09 2.42 -1.26
C ILE A 32 2.16 1.84 -2.32
N GLY A 33 2.31 2.30 -3.57
CA GLY A 33 1.45 1.92 -4.69
C GLY A 33 0.37 2.98 -4.99
N THR A 34 0.75 4.04 -5.69
CA THR A 34 -0.19 5.09 -6.12
C THR A 34 -1.03 4.67 -7.32
N TRP A 35 -0.44 3.83 -8.20
CA TRP A 35 -0.97 3.53 -9.53
C TRP A 35 -1.34 4.82 -10.28
N LYS A 36 -2.62 5.01 -10.65
CA LYS A 36 -3.10 6.20 -11.38
C LYS A 36 -3.59 7.33 -10.46
N GLY A 37 -3.51 7.17 -9.13
CA GLY A 37 -3.87 8.18 -8.15
C GLY A 37 -5.38 8.39 -7.93
N LEU A 38 -6.26 7.64 -8.58
CA LEU A 38 -7.72 7.80 -8.49
C LEU A 38 -8.40 6.76 -7.58
N GLY A 39 -7.64 5.85 -7.01
CA GLY A 39 -8.09 4.84 -6.05
C GLY A 39 -7.93 5.30 -4.61
N SER A 40 -7.17 4.52 -3.83
CA SER A 40 -6.84 4.78 -2.43
C SER A 40 -6.26 6.16 -2.19
N THR A 41 -5.33 6.60 -3.04
CA THR A 41 -4.72 7.95 -2.97
C THR A 41 -5.79 9.04 -2.93
N LYS A 42 -6.75 8.99 -3.86
CA LYS A 42 -7.84 9.97 -3.91
C LYS A 42 -8.74 9.88 -2.67
N ARG A 43 -9.01 8.67 -2.16
CA ARG A 43 -9.80 8.49 -0.92
C ARG A 43 -9.09 9.08 0.30
N ILE A 44 -7.78 8.90 0.41
CA ILE A 44 -6.99 9.51 1.49
C ILE A 44 -7.05 11.04 1.38
N ILE A 45 -6.84 11.62 0.20
CA ILE A 45 -6.94 13.07 -0.04
C ILE A 45 -8.31 13.61 0.38
N ASP A 46 -9.40 12.96 -0.05
CA ASP A 46 -10.75 13.38 0.28
C ASP A 46 -10.99 13.38 1.81
N ASN A 47 -10.45 12.38 2.50
CA ASN A 47 -10.55 12.31 3.95
C ASN A 47 -9.70 13.38 4.66
N ILE A 48 -8.52 13.71 4.15
CA ILE A 48 -7.71 14.83 4.66
C ILE A 48 -8.52 16.14 4.54
N ILE A 49 -9.12 16.40 3.38
CA ILE A 49 -9.92 17.62 3.13
C ILE A 49 -11.16 17.62 4.00
N ASN A 50 -11.98 16.58 3.98
CA ASN A 50 -13.28 16.51 4.65
C ASN A 50 -13.16 16.56 6.17
N ASN A 51 -12.04 16.07 6.75
CA ASN A 51 -11.80 16.12 8.19
C ASN A 51 -10.91 17.30 8.61
N ASN A 52 -10.57 18.20 7.67
CA ASN A 52 -9.69 19.35 7.89
C ASN A 52 -8.41 18.97 8.64
N LEU A 53 -7.67 18.00 8.10
CA LEU A 53 -6.42 17.52 8.72
C LEU A 53 -5.23 18.34 8.24
N ASP A 54 -4.36 18.71 9.17
CA ASP A 54 -3.00 19.17 8.86
C ASP A 54 -2.11 17.93 8.81
N CYS A 55 -1.90 17.42 7.59
CA CYS A 55 -1.32 16.10 7.38
C CYS A 55 -0.29 16.13 6.24
N TYR A 56 0.88 15.59 6.51
CA TYR A 56 1.87 15.25 5.48
C TYR A 56 1.51 13.90 4.87
N PHE A 57 1.07 13.90 3.61
CA PHE A 57 0.76 12.69 2.88
C PHE A 57 1.76 12.48 1.74
N LEU A 58 2.44 11.33 1.76
CA LEU A 58 3.39 10.89 0.75
C LEU A 58 2.90 9.59 0.12
N THR A 59 2.90 9.53 -1.22
CA THR A 59 2.55 8.34 -2.00
C THR A 59 3.63 8.03 -3.03
N LEU A 60 3.96 6.74 -3.19
CA LEU A 60 5.02 6.26 -4.08
C LEU A 60 4.48 5.43 -5.22
N GLU A 61 5.10 5.62 -6.40
CA GLU A 61 4.84 4.81 -7.59
C GLU A 61 6.18 4.40 -8.24
N THR A 62 6.36 3.10 -8.47
CA THR A 62 7.58 2.55 -9.11
C THR A 62 7.48 2.51 -10.63
N ASN A 63 6.26 2.42 -11.18
CA ASN A 63 6.05 2.44 -12.62
C ASN A 63 5.99 3.88 -13.12
N ARG A 64 6.91 4.23 -14.04
CA ARG A 64 7.05 5.59 -14.57
C ARG A 64 5.79 6.07 -15.28
N ASP A 65 5.14 5.21 -16.05
CA ASP A 65 3.96 5.61 -16.84
C ASP A 65 2.77 5.86 -15.91
N PHE A 66 2.56 5.00 -14.91
CA PHE A 66 1.54 5.22 -13.89
C PHE A 66 1.82 6.46 -13.05
N HIS A 67 3.08 6.72 -12.68
CA HIS A 67 3.45 7.94 -11.98
C HIS A 67 3.09 9.19 -12.81
N LEU A 68 3.36 9.23 -14.13
CA LEU A 68 3.01 10.35 -14.98
C LEU A 68 1.49 10.54 -15.09
N VAL A 69 0.73 9.45 -15.18
CA VAL A 69 -0.74 9.49 -15.15
C VAL A 69 -1.25 10.01 -13.81
N ALA A 70 -0.72 9.50 -12.70
CA ALA A 70 -1.08 9.95 -11.35
C ALA A 70 -0.76 11.43 -11.16
N LYS A 71 0.41 11.90 -11.61
CA LYS A 71 0.81 13.31 -11.56
C LYS A 71 -0.21 14.22 -12.25
N ASN A 72 -0.72 13.81 -13.42
CA ASN A 72 -1.75 14.56 -14.14
C ASN A 72 -3.09 14.54 -13.37
N ASN A 73 -3.50 13.37 -12.89
CA ASN A 73 -4.78 13.22 -12.17
C ASN A 73 -4.79 13.98 -10.83
N LEU A 74 -3.63 14.07 -10.17
CA LEU A 74 -3.48 14.70 -8.85
C LEU A 74 -3.05 16.18 -8.92
N GLN A 75 -2.95 16.80 -10.10
CA GLN A 75 -2.44 18.16 -10.28
C GLN A 75 -3.16 19.22 -9.44
N ASN A 76 -4.46 19.04 -9.15
CA ASN A 76 -5.26 19.95 -8.34
C ASN A 76 -5.15 19.66 -6.84
N TYR A 77 -4.42 18.61 -6.45
CA TYR A 77 -4.31 18.13 -5.06
C TYR A 77 -2.87 18.22 -4.50
N THR A 78 -1.96 18.86 -5.22
CA THR A 78 -0.53 18.98 -4.83
C THR A 78 -0.29 19.62 -3.47
N LYS A 79 -1.29 20.37 -2.95
CA LYS A 79 -1.26 20.91 -1.59
C LYS A 79 -1.44 19.80 -0.52
N TYR A 80 -2.05 18.69 -0.87
CA TYR A 80 -2.47 17.63 0.07
C TYR A 80 -1.68 16.33 -0.06
N VAL A 81 -0.91 16.17 -1.15
CA VAL A 81 -0.18 14.94 -1.42
C VAL A 81 1.16 15.21 -2.11
N ASN A 82 2.21 14.54 -1.64
CA ASN A 82 3.50 14.45 -2.29
C ASN A 82 3.56 13.13 -3.05
N LEU A 83 3.50 13.19 -4.38
CA LEU A 83 3.67 12.03 -5.25
C LEU A 83 5.13 11.87 -5.63
N ILE A 84 5.73 10.74 -5.31
CA ILE A 84 7.13 10.43 -5.60
C ILE A 84 7.23 9.27 -6.59
N TYR A 85 8.09 9.43 -7.60
CA TYR A 85 8.54 8.32 -8.45
C TYR A 85 9.73 7.65 -7.78
N GLY A 86 9.58 6.40 -7.33
CA GLY A 86 10.65 5.71 -6.63
C GLY A 86 10.25 4.41 -5.96
N ARG A 87 11.26 3.69 -5.47
CA ARG A 87 11.19 2.47 -4.66
C ARG A 87 11.85 2.70 -3.30
N ILE A 88 11.57 1.84 -2.33
CA ILE A 88 12.18 1.91 -0.99
C ILE A 88 12.98 0.66 -0.62
N ILE A 89 12.93 -0.37 -1.44
CA ILE A 89 13.70 -1.62 -1.28
C ILE A 89 14.70 -1.76 -2.43
N GLU A 90 15.70 -2.59 -2.26
CA GLU A 90 16.58 -3.00 -3.37
C GLU A 90 15.94 -4.15 -4.15
N GLN A 91 16.28 -4.26 -5.44
CA GLN A 91 15.75 -5.31 -6.30
C GLN A 91 16.03 -6.72 -5.75
N SER A 92 17.20 -6.91 -5.12
CA SER A 92 17.57 -8.17 -4.47
C SER A 92 16.65 -8.55 -3.31
N ASP A 93 15.92 -7.59 -2.72
CA ASP A 93 15.04 -7.85 -1.58
C ASP A 93 13.78 -8.63 -1.99
N ILE A 94 13.34 -8.50 -3.25
CA ILE A 94 12.24 -9.31 -3.81
C ILE A 94 12.52 -10.81 -3.66
N PHE A 95 13.76 -11.22 -3.95
CA PHE A 95 14.12 -12.64 -3.97
C PHE A 95 14.25 -13.26 -2.58
N LYS A 96 14.35 -12.47 -1.52
CA LYS A 96 14.42 -12.97 -0.13
C LYS A 96 13.13 -13.66 0.31
N PHE A 97 12.00 -13.26 -0.26
CA PHE A 97 10.67 -13.71 0.14
C PHE A 97 9.84 -14.20 -1.05
N LEU A 98 10.51 -14.49 -2.17
CA LEU A 98 9.83 -14.90 -3.40
C LEU A 98 9.18 -16.27 -3.21
N ASP A 99 7.87 -16.32 -3.44
CA ASP A 99 7.09 -17.53 -3.53
C ASP A 99 6.21 -17.50 -4.79
N LEU A 100 6.45 -18.42 -5.70
CA LEU A 100 5.67 -18.64 -6.92
C LEU A 100 4.75 -19.87 -6.78
N SER A 101 4.37 -20.24 -5.57
CA SER A 101 3.39 -21.31 -5.36
C SER A 101 2.02 -20.95 -5.95
N PRO A 102 1.22 -21.98 -6.34
CA PRO A 102 -0.13 -21.73 -6.79
C PRO A 102 -0.92 -20.92 -5.78
N MET A 103 -1.65 -19.90 -6.25
CA MET A 103 -2.57 -19.15 -5.42
C MET A 103 -3.85 -19.98 -5.17
N SER A 104 -4.54 -19.68 -4.07
CA SER A 104 -5.82 -20.30 -3.73
C SER A 104 -6.91 -20.02 -4.77
N ASP A 105 -6.75 -18.94 -5.53
CA ASP A 105 -7.61 -18.62 -6.68
C ASP A 105 -6.93 -19.15 -7.96
N GLU A 106 -7.53 -20.17 -8.58
CA GLU A 106 -7.06 -20.80 -9.82
C GLU A 106 -7.00 -19.83 -11.01
N SER A 107 -7.56 -18.62 -10.88
CA SER A 107 -7.50 -17.60 -11.93
C SER A 107 -6.09 -17.04 -12.17
N PHE A 108 -5.13 -17.25 -11.25
CA PHE A 108 -3.77 -16.69 -11.34
C PHE A 108 -2.74 -17.80 -11.55
N THR A 109 -2.36 -18.02 -12.81
CA THR A 109 -1.38 -19.04 -13.18
C THR A 109 0.05 -18.64 -12.73
N ILE A 110 0.94 -19.63 -12.66
CA ILE A 110 2.37 -19.41 -12.39
C ILE A 110 3.00 -18.51 -13.47
N GLU A 111 2.60 -18.66 -14.73
CA GLU A 111 3.06 -17.81 -15.83
C GLU A 111 2.66 -16.35 -15.62
N GLN A 112 1.46 -16.11 -15.14
CA GLN A 112 1.01 -14.76 -14.81
C GLN A 112 1.77 -14.17 -13.63
N GLN A 113 2.03 -14.95 -12.59
CA GLN A 113 2.88 -14.54 -11.45
C GLN A 113 4.31 -14.18 -11.90
N LYS A 114 4.90 -14.96 -12.80
CA LYS A 114 6.22 -14.65 -13.40
C LYS A 114 6.19 -13.34 -14.18
N SER A 115 5.11 -13.08 -14.95
CA SER A 115 4.95 -11.83 -15.68
C SER A 115 4.88 -10.61 -14.73
N TRP A 116 4.19 -10.74 -13.59
CA TRP A 116 4.15 -9.69 -12.57
C TRP A 116 5.50 -9.48 -11.91
N LEU A 117 6.22 -10.56 -11.58
CA LEU A 117 7.58 -10.49 -11.06
C LEU A 117 8.51 -9.75 -12.01
N GLU A 118 8.49 -10.08 -13.29
CA GLU A 118 9.29 -9.41 -14.33
C GLU A 118 8.93 -7.92 -14.42
N ALA A 119 7.66 -7.57 -14.31
CA ALA A 119 7.20 -6.19 -14.30
C ALA A 119 7.70 -5.43 -13.06
N ASP A 120 7.61 -6.02 -11.86
CA ASP A 120 8.11 -5.43 -10.62
C ASP A 120 9.61 -5.19 -10.70
N ILE A 121 10.40 -6.19 -11.14
CA ILE A 121 11.84 -6.09 -11.33
C ILE A 121 12.18 -4.94 -12.29
N LYS A 122 11.55 -4.91 -13.46
CA LYS A 122 11.77 -3.88 -14.48
C LYS A 122 11.45 -2.48 -13.98
N ASN A 123 10.35 -2.30 -13.24
CA ASN A 123 9.98 -1.03 -12.66
C ASN A 123 11.03 -0.56 -11.64
N MET A 124 11.51 -1.47 -10.80
CA MET A 124 12.52 -1.16 -9.78
C MET A 124 13.89 -0.82 -10.36
N GLU A 125 14.29 -1.43 -11.48
CA GLU A 125 15.53 -1.08 -12.19
C GLU A 125 15.52 0.37 -12.70
N GLN A 126 14.37 0.88 -13.05
CA GLN A 126 14.21 2.19 -13.70
C GLN A 126 13.95 3.33 -12.72
N CYS A 127 13.55 3.05 -11.48
CA CYS A 127 13.22 4.07 -10.50
C CYS A 127 14.29 4.24 -9.42
N PRO A 128 14.50 5.47 -8.89
CA PRO A 128 15.44 5.71 -7.81
C PRO A 128 14.99 5.07 -6.51
N ASN A 129 15.96 4.73 -5.64
CA ASN A 129 15.65 4.43 -4.24
C ASN A 129 15.44 5.75 -3.50
N VAL A 130 14.30 5.87 -2.82
CA VAL A 130 13.85 7.08 -2.11
C VAL A 130 13.55 6.80 -0.64
N LEU A 131 14.14 5.74 -0.07
CA LEU A 131 13.92 5.34 1.32
C LEU A 131 14.25 6.45 2.32
N ASP A 132 15.22 7.29 2.02
CA ASP A 132 15.63 8.45 2.80
C ASP A 132 14.57 9.56 2.87
N GLN A 133 13.60 9.56 1.95
CA GLN A 133 12.48 10.50 1.93
C GLN A 133 11.26 10.00 2.72
N ILE A 134 11.27 8.73 3.17
CA ILE A 134 10.18 8.17 3.97
C ILE A 134 10.31 8.65 5.42
N PRO A 135 9.25 9.22 6.01
CA PRO A 135 9.25 9.63 7.40
C PRO A 135 9.64 8.50 8.36
N SER A 136 10.38 8.85 9.42
CA SER A 136 10.79 7.90 10.46
C SER A 136 9.61 7.39 11.29
N ASN A 137 8.57 8.21 11.45
CA ASN A 137 7.32 7.87 12.13
C ASN A 137 6.15 8.05 11.17
N ILE A 138 5.31 7.02 11.07
CA ILE A 138 4.16 6.97 10.16
C ILE A 138 2.91 6.73 11.01
N ASP A 139 1.98 7.68 11.02
CA ASP A 139 0.72 7.49 11.74
C ASP A 139 -0.22 6.54 11.00
N PHE A 140 -0.26 6.62 9.65
CA PHE A 140 -1.05 5.71 8.83
C PHE A 140 -0.24 5.27 7.60
N LEU A 141 -0.04 3.97 7.46
CA LEU A 141 0.63 3.33 6.32
C LEU A 141 -0.40 2.55 5.50
N LEU A 142 -0.44 2.75 4.20
CA LEU A 142 -1.15 1.87 3.27
C LEU A 142 -0.15 1.12 2.39
N LEU A 143 -0.23 -0.20 2.39
CA LEU A 143 0.55 -1.09 1.52
C LEU A 143 -0.35 -1.66 0.42
N ASP A 144 -0.16 -1.16 -0.80
CA ASP A 144 -0.83 -1.54 -2.04
C ASP A 144 0.15 -1.54 -3.22
N GLY A 145 1.41 -1.91 -2.94
CA GLY A 145 2.53 -1.91 -3.88
C GLY A 145 2.53 -3.08 -4.87
N GLY A 146 3.72 -3.43 -5.35
CA GLY A 146 3.94 -4.55 -6.27
C GLY A 146 3.66 -5.91 -5.63
N GLU A 147 3.32 -6.89 -6.45
CA GLU A 147 2.93 -8.23 -5.98
C GLU A 147 4.04 -8.91 -5.18
N PHE A 148 5.31 -8.66 -5.52
CA PHE A 148 6.46 -9.31 -4.89
C PHE A 148 7.35 -8.37 -4.08
N SER A 149 7.15 -7.05 -4.16
CA SER A 149 7.92 -6.05 -3.40
C SER A 149 7.34 -5.79 -2.01
N THR A 150 6.02 -5.87 -1.86
CA THR A 150 5.28 -5.37 -0.69
C THR A 150 5.68 -6.03 0.62
N TYR A 151 6.04 -7.32 0.62
CA TYR A 151 6.49 -7.96 1.86
C TYR A 151 7.84 -7.38 2.36
N SER A 152 8.76 -7.06 1.46
CA SER A 152 10.03 -6.40 1.82
C SER A 152 9.81 -4.96 2.28
N GLU A 153 8.86 -4.25 1.68
CA GLU A 153 8.42 -2.91 2.11
C GLU A 153 7.79 -2.95 3.51
N TRP A 154 6.96 -3.96 3.80
CA TRP A 154 6.43 -4.24 5.14
C TRP A 154 7.55 -4.39 6.16
N MET A 155 8.59 -5.18 5.85
CA MET A 155 9.70 -5.42 6.77
C MET A 155 10.47 -4.14 7.12
N LEU A 156 10.51 -3.15 6.22
CA LEU A 156 11.14 -1.85 6.47
C LEU A 156 10.25 -0.88 7.26
N LEU A 157 8.91 -0.97 7.09
CA LEU A 157 8.00 0.08 7.54
C LEU A 157 7.17 -0.29 8.77
N LYS A 158 6.96 -1.58 9.05
CA LYS A 158 6.05 -2.06 10.10
C LYS A 158 6.36 -1.53 11.50
N ASP A 159 7.65 -1.43 11.84
CA ASP A 159 8.09 -1.06 13.18
C ASP A 159 8.08 0.45 13.43
N ARG A 160 7.81 1.26 12.43
CA ARG A 160 7.69 2.72 12.53
C ARG A 160 6.30 3.24 12.16
N SER A 161 5.34 2.33 12.00
CA SER A 161 3.97 2.66 11.64
C SER A 161 2.99 2.33 12.76
N LYS A 162 2.05 3.25 13.04
CA LYS A 162 1.04 3.08 14.10
C LYS A 162 -0.16 2.30 13.59
N VAL A 163 -0.78 2.76 12.52
CA VAL A 163 -1.91 2.09 11.88
C VAL A 163 -1.50 1.69 10.48
N ILE A 164 -1.78 0.44 10.11
CA ILE A 164 -1.37 -0.12 8.83
C ILE A 164 -2.57 -0.73 8.14
N ALA A 165 -2.80 -0.34 6.90
CA ALA A 165 -3.80 -0.89 6.00
C ALA A 165 -3.12 -1.70 4.89
N LEU A 166 -3.66 -2.88 4.60
CA LEU A 166 -3.16 -3.82 3.61
C LEU A 166 -4.26 -4.10 2.58
N ASP A 167 -3.98 -3.92 1.28
CA ASP A 167 -4.84 -4.43 0.21
C ASP A 167 -4.40 -5.82 -0.24
N ASP A 168 -5.33 -6.57 -0.84
CA ASP A 168 -5.09 -7.89 -1.45
C ASP A 168 -4.43 -8.91 -0.49
N THR A 169 -4.98 -9.06 0.73
CA THR A 169 -4.41 -9.95 1.76
C THR A 169 -4.51 -11.44 1.42
N ARG A 170 -5.21 -11.82 0.36
CA ARG A 170 -5.29 -13.18 -0.18
C ARG A 170 -4.33 -13.42 -1.34
N MET A 171 -3.67 -12.35 -1.84
CA MET A 171 -2.69 -12.39 -2.92
C MET A 171 -1.25 -12.51 -2.36
N GLN A 172 -0.28 -12.84 -3.21
CA GLN A 172 1.14 -12.93 -2.79
C GLN A 172 1.61 -11.66 -2.10
N LYS A 173 1.15 -10.51 -2.58
CA LYS A 173 1.46 -9.18 -2.07
C LYS A 173 1.37 -9.09 -0.55
N CYS A 174 0.24 -9.50 0.05
CA CYS A 174 0.01 -9.32 1.48
C CYS A 174 -0.33 -10.60 2.25
N LYS A 175 -0.41 -11.79 1.62
CA LYS A 175 -0.80 -13.01 2.35
C LYS A 175 0.19 -13.38 3.47
N TYR A 176 1.49 -13.19 3.25
CA TYR A 176 2.50 -13.45 4.26
C TYR A 176 2.56 -12.39 5.34
N ILE A 177 2.22 -11.13 4.99
CA ILE A 177 2.04 -10.05 5.96
C ILE A 177 0.87 -10.40 6.89
N LYS A 178 -0.26 -10.84 6.34
CA LYS A 178 -1.42 -11.30 7.13
C LYS A 178 -1.04 -12.43 8.08
N LEU A 179 -0.27 -13.42 7.60
CA LEU A 179 0.20 -14.52 8.46
C LEU A 179 1.16 -14.02 9.57
N ASP A 180 2.07 -13.09 9.26
CA ASP A 180 2.95 -12.47 10.26
C ASP A 180 2.14 -11.77 11.36
N ILE A 181 1.12 -11.01 10.98
CA ILE A 181 0.23 -10.34 11.92
C ILE A 181 -0.55 -11.33 12.78
N LEU A 182 -1.15 -12.35 12.19
CA LEU A 182 -1.94 -13.37 12.91
C LEU A 182 -1.09 -14.16 13.91
N ASN A 183 0.19 -14.38 13.61
CA ASN A 183 1.14 -15.04 14.50
C ASN A 183 1.71 -14.11 15.60
N ASN A 184 1.50 -12.79 15.51
CA ASN A 184 2.03 -11.79 16.42
C ASN A 184 0.93 -10.89 17.01
N GLN A 185 -0.19 -11.45 17.46
CA GLN A 185 -1.34 -10.71 18.00
C GLN A 185 -1.05 -9.98 19.32
N ASN A 186 0.02 -10.34 20.02
CA ASN A 186 0.52 -9.56 21.15
C ASN A 186 1.01 -8.17 20.72
N LYS A 187 1.58 -8.04 19.52
CA LYS A 187 2.08 -6.80 18.92
C LYS A 187 1.02 -6.03 18.15
N TYR A 188 0.13 -6.73 17.46
CA TYR A 188 -0.86 -6.13 16.57
C TYR A 188 -2.28 -6.28 17.11
N ASN A 189 -3.06 -5.20 17.01
CA ASN A 189 -4.51 -5.21 17.24
C ASN A 189 -5.20 -5.16 15.87
N ILE A 190 -5.97 -6.19 15.52
CA ILE A 190 -6.71 -6.26 14.27
C ILE A 190 -7.97 -5.40 14.40
N LEU A 191 -8.05 -4.31 13.66
CA LEU A 191 -9.20 -3.41 13.63
C LEU A 191 -10.28 -3.94 12.69
N ILE A 192 -9.86 -4.48 11.55
CA ILE A 192 -10.72 -5.16 10.58
C ILE A 192 -9.89 -6.17 9.79
N ASP A 193 -10.49 -7.32 9.50
CA ASP A 193 -10.02 -8.34 8.56
C ASP A 193 -11.22 -8.75 7.70
N SER A 194 -11.11 -8.63 6.40
CA SER A 194 -12.20 -8.85 5.45
C SER A 194 -11.72 -9.61 4.23
N ASP A 195 -12.56 -10.51 3.74
CA ASP A 195 -12.33 -11.25 2.49
C ASP A 195 -12.98 -10.56 1.27
N ASP A 196 -13.50 -9.32 1.44
CA ASP A 196 -14.08 -8.55 0.33
C ASP A 196 -13.03 -8.33 -0.76
N ARG A 197 -13.41 -8.53 -2.03
CA ARG A 197 -12.49 -8.56 -3.18
C ARG A 197 -11.40 -9.64 -2.99
N ASN A 198 -10.13 -9.24 -3.01
CA ASN A 198 -8.96 -10.10 -2.74
C ASN A 198 -8.54 -10.07 -1.27
N GLY A 199 -9.42 -9.60 -0.39
CA GLY A 199 -9.17 -9.42 1.03
C GLY A 199 -8.44 -8.11 1.35
N PHE A 200 -8.74 -7.54 2.52
CA PHE A 200 -8.00 -6.41 3.07
C PHE A 200 -7.94 -6.51 4.60
N MET A 201 -6.96 -5.84 5.20
CA MET A 201 -6.82 -5.80 6.65
C MET A 201 -6.37 -4.41 7.10
N ILE A 202 -6.89 -3.96 8.25
CA ILE A 202 -6.39 -2.77 8.93
C ILE A 202 -6.01 -3.16 10.36
N ILE A 203 -4.82 -2.81 10.77
CA ILE A 203 -4.27 -3.11 12.08
C ILE A 203 -3.72 -1.88 12.78
N GLU A 204 -3.57 -1.98 14.08
CA GLU A 204 -2.88 -1.04 14.95
C GLU A 204 -1.64 -1.73 15.56
N ASN A 205 -0.48 -1.10 15.43
CA ASN A 205 0.75 -1.58 16.05
C ASN A 205 0.85 -1.04 17.48
N LYS A 206 0.72 -1.92 18.47
CA LYS A 206 0.68 -1.57 19.91
C LYS A 206 1.99 -0.98 20.43
N ASP A 207 3.11 -1.28 19.77
CA ASP A 207 4.43 -0.77 20.17
C ASP A 207 4.63 0.71 19.80
N ASN A 208 3.77 1.28 18.93
CA ASN A 208 3.89 2.63 18.39
C ASN A 208 2.73 3.57 18.79
N ILE A 209 1.92 3.17 19.77
CA ILE A 209 0.77 3.96 20.27
C ILE A 209 1.24 4.99 21.31
#